data_1409155ff8e2558e536d234d4fa6a680
#
_entry.id   1409155ff8e2558e536d234d4fa6a680
#
_cell.length_a   1.000
_cell.length_b   1.000
_cell.length_c   1.000
_cell.angle_alpha   90.00
_cell.angle_beta   90.00
_cell.angle_gamma   90.00
#
_symmetry.space_group_name_H-M   'P 1'
#
loop_
_entity.id
_entity.type
_entity.pdbx_description
1 polymer ?
#
loop_
_entity_poly.entity_id
_entity_poly.type
_entity_poly.pdbx_seq_one_letter_code
_entity_poly.pdbx_strand_id
1 'polypeptide(L)'
;YRLALRHIRELRSQMRRFAIGDRSAPPPVLADAPAEIEDMSQTFHNMARILIRDEEAMEAAVNEKTVLLKEVHHRVKNNLQLIASIINMQIRVIEHDDARRVLRSVQDRVASLATIYRNLYQAEHLDSVQADRLIRDIINQMTNASVGPGTGLRIDTRLEPLVLMPDQAVPLSLLATEAFTNALKYSGVSNPEAEPWVRVSLRADGPGHAVLEVENSIGASSLAEGTGLGSQLIEAFATQLEGEAEQETGDGRF
;
A
#
# COMPACT_ATOMS: atom_id res chain seq x y z
N TYR A 1 23.34 -24.33 -54.98
CA TYR A 1 23.70 -24.65 -53.58
C TYR A 1 24.19 -23.43 -52.77
N ARG A 2 25.12 -22.61 -53.26
CA ARG A 2 25.67 -21.45 -52.51
C ARG A 2 24.63 -20.34 -52.27
N LEU A 3 23.70 -20.10 -53.18
CA LEU A 3 22.65 -19.10 -53.03
C LEU A 3 21.63 -19.50 -51.96
N ALA A 4 21.15 -20.74 -51.93
CA ALA A 4 20.19 -21.21 -50.91
C ALA A 4 20.78 -21.13 -49.49
N LEU A 5 22.04 -21.50 -49.30
CA LEU A 5 22.74 -21.40 -48.03
C LEU A 5 22.86 -19.96 -47.50
N ARG A 6 22.97 -18.96 -48.40
CA ARG A 6 22.99 -17.53 -48.04
C ARG A 6 21.65 -17.11 -47.46
N HIS A 7 20.53 -17.42 -48.11
CA HIS A 7 19.19 -17.05 -47.65
C HIS A 7 18.81 -17.75 -46.36
N ILE A 8 19.22 -19.02 -46.18
CA ILE A 8 19.00 -19.74 -44.89
C ILE A 8 19.77 -19.05 -43.74
N ARG A 9 21.01 -18.61 -43.98
CA ARG A 9 21.78 -17.86 -42.96
C ARG A 9 21.16 -16.52 -42.62
N GLU A 10 20.63 -15.82 -43.60
CA GLU A 10 19.95 -14.55 -43.46
C GLU A 10 18.67 -14.72 -42.63
N LEU A 11 17.81 -15.66 -43.02
CA LEU A 11 16.57 -15.97 -42.27
C LEU A 11 16.89 -16.35 -40.83
N ARG A 12 17.87 -17.21 -40.59
CA ARG A 12 18.32 -17.57 -39.25
C ARG A 12 18.82 -16.35 -38.46
N SER A 13 19.52 -15.43 -39.07
CA SER A 13 20.01 -14.20 -38.46
C SER A 13 18.87 -13.28 -38.07
N GLN A 14 17.86 -13.15 -38.94
CA GLN A 14 16.64 -12.37 -38.63
C GLN A 14 15.87 -12.98 -37.47
N MET A 15 15.64 -14.29 -37.49
CA MET A 15 14.97 -15.02 -36.38
C MET A 15 15.70 -14.82 -35.05
N ARG A 16 17.05 -14.93 -35.09
CA ARG A 16 17.86 -14.76 -33.87
C ARG A 16 17.78 -13.33 -33.33
N ARG A 17 17.88 -12.31 -34.18
CA ARG A 17 17.74 -10.88 -33.77
C ARG A 17 16.37 -10.64 -33.14
N PHE A 18 15.33 -11.11 -33.79
CA PHE A 18 13.95 -10.99 -33.28
C PHE A 18 13.77 -11.69 -31.93
N ALA A 19 14.36 -12.87 -31.77
CA ALA A 19 14.29 -13.65 -30.50
C ALA A 19 15.00 -12.95 -29.33
N ILE A 20 16.07 -12.18 -29.59
CA ILE A 20 16.81 -11.44 -28.55
C ILE A 20 16.30 -10.03 -28.30
N GLY A 21 15.13 -9.66 -28.87
CA GLY A 21 14.43 -8.42 -28.56
C GLY A 21 14.47 -7.32 -29.61
N ASP A 22 15.06 -7.56 -30.79
CA ASP A 22 15.01 -6.60 -31.94
C ASP A 22 13.62 -6.71 -32.59
N ARG A 23 12.63 -6.05 -31.99
CA ARG A 23 11.21 -6.10 -32.37
C ARG A 23 10.66 -4.75 -32.81
N SER A 24 11.53 -3.81 -33.18
CA SER A 24 11.13 -2.47 -33.64
C SER A 24 10.30 -2.49 -34.93
N ALA A 25 10.50 -3.51 -35.75
CA ALA A 25 9.72 -3.75 -36.96
C ALA A 25 9.75 -5.24 -37.33
N PRO A 26 8.73 -5.74 -38.07
CA PRO A 26 8.76 -7.11 -38.56
C PRO A 26 9.91 -7.31 -39.53
N PRO A 27 10.66 -8.42 -39.43
CA PRO A 27 11.77 -8.71 -40.35
C PRO A 27 11.31 -8.71 -41.80
N PRO A 28 12.10 -8.15 -42.73
CA PRO A 28 11.71 -8.11 -44.13
C PRO A 28 11.66 -9.53 -44.72
N VAL A 29 10.74 -9.74 -45.65
CA VAL A 29 10.66 -10.98 -46.42
C VAL A 29 11.87 -11.06 -47.36
N LEU A 30 12.49 -12.24 -47.45
CA LEU A 30 13.62 -12.47 -48.33
C LEU A 30 13.14 -12.59 -49.79
N ALA A 31 13.35 -11.54 -50.57
CA ALA A 31 13.14 -11.55 -52.01
C ALA A 31 14.22 -12.36 -52.72
N ASP A 32 13.90 -12.94 -53.87
CA ASP A 32 14.80 -13.73 -54.71
C ASP A 32 15.35 -15.02 -54.08
N ALA A 33 14.70 -15.50 -53.03
CA ALA A 33 14.99 -16.78 -52.39
C ALA A 33 14.28 -17.94 -53.15
N PRO A 34 14.75 -19.20 -53.04
CA PRO A 34 13.96 -20.37 -53.44
C PRO A 34 12.57 -20.37 -52.78
N ALA A 35 11.56 -20.85 -53.50
CA ALA A 35 10.14 -20.75 -53.09
C ALA A 35 9.90 -21.23 -51.64
N GLU A 36 10.57 -22.30 -51.21
CA GLU A 36 10.43 -22.84 -49.86
C GLU A 36 11.00 -21.91 -48.80
N ILE A 37 12.09 -21.20 -49.10
CA ILE A 37 12.72 -20.25 -48.18
C ILE A 37 11.92 -18.93 -48.14
N GLU A 38 11.40 -18.50 -49.27
CA GLU A 38 10.51 -17.35 -49.36
C GLU A 38 9.23 -17.57 -48.55
N ASP A 39 8.59 -18.73 -48.67
CA ASP A 39 7.39 -19.13 -47.89
C ASP A 39 7.69 -19.14 -46.36
N MET A 40 8.82 -19.72 -45.95
CA MET A 40 9.29 -19.67 -44.57
C MET A 40 9.53 -18.26 -44.08
N SER A 41 10.15 -17.41 -44.90
CA SER A 41 10.41 -16.00 -44.60
C SER A 41 9.11 -15.22 -44.44
N GLN A 42 8.14 -15.44 -45.32
CA GLN A 42 6.80 -14.85 -45.29
C GLN A 42 6.04 -15.27 -44.03
N THR A 43 6.08 -16.56 -43.69
CA THR A 43 5.46 -17.09 -42.49
C THR A 43 6.08 -16.44 -41.25
N PHE A 44 7.40 -16.35 -41.18
CA PHE A 44 8.09 -15.68 -40.07
C PHE A 44 7.75 -14.18 -40.00
N HIS A 45 7.73 -13.47 -41.13
CA HIS A 45 7.29 -12.08 -41.18
C HIS A 45 5.89 -11.88 -40.58
N ASN A 46 4.93 -12.73 -41.00
CA ASN A 46 3.56 -12.66 -40.52
C ASN A 46 3.46 -12.94 -39.01
N MET A 47 4.19 -13.96 -38.52
CA MET A 47 4.26 -14.28 -37.11
C MET A 47 4.88 -13.13 -36.29
N ALA A 48 6.00 -12.57 -36.76
CA ALA A 48 6.66 -11.45 -36.11
C ALA A 48 5.76 -10.22 -36.04
N ARG A 49 5.03 -9.92 -37.12
CA ARG A 49 4.04 -8.83 -37.14
C ARG A 49 2.92 -9.01 -36.14
N ILE A 50 2.40 -10.22 -35.97
CA ILE A 50 1.37 -10.52 -34.97
C ILE A 50 1.92 -10.32 -33.57
N LEU A 51 3.12 -10.86 -33.27
CA LEU A 51 3.74 -10.72 -31.95
C LEU A 51 4.01 -9.26 -31.57
N ILE A 52 4.54 -8.44 -32.51
CA ILE A 52 4.76 -7.01 -32.26
C ILE A 52 3.42 -6.31 -31.95
N ARG A 53 2.41 -6.56 -32.76
CA ARG A 53 1.08 -5.97 -32.54
C ARG A 53 0.46 -6.38 -31.19
N ASP A 54 0.62 -7.64 -30.79
CA ASP A 54 0.08 -8.13 -29.53
C ASP A 54 0.84 -7.52 -28.34
N GLU A 55 2.17 -7.35 -28.48
CA GLU A 55 3.02 -6.66 -27.47
C GLU A 55 2.60 -5.19 -27.31
N GLU A 56 2.43 -4.45 -28.43
CA GLU A 56 1.94 -3.06 -28.42
C GLU A 56 0.53 -2.95 -27.78
N ALA A 57 -0.37 -3.86 -28.13
CA ALA A 57 -1.72 -3.90 -27.57
C ALA A 57 -1.70 -4.18 -26.05
N MET A 58 -0.81 -5.08 -25.62
CA MET A 58 -0.65 -5.40 -24.20
C MET A 58 -0.07 -4.21 -23.41
N GLU A 59 0.95 -3.53 -23.95
CA GLU A 59 1.52 -2.31 -23.34
C GLU A 59 0.46 -1.20 -23.23
N ALA A 60 -0.32 -0.99 -24.29
CA ALA A 60 -1.41 -0.02 -24.29
C ALA A 60 -2.47 -0.36 -23.22
N ALA A 61 -2.86 -1.63 -23.10
CA ALA A 61 -3.81 -2.08 -22.10
C ALA A 61 -3.29 -1.93 -20.67
N VAL A 62 -2.00 -2.18 -20.42
CA VAL A 62 -1.35 -1.95 -19.12
C VAL A 62 -1.36 -0.45 -18.77
N ASN A 63 -1.01 0.41 -19.72
CA ASN A 63 -1.04 1.86 -19.52
C ASN A 63 -2.45 2.37 -19.23
N GLU A 64 -3.46 1.92 -19.98
CA GLU A 64 -4.86 2.27 -19.75
C GLU A 64 -5.31 1.83 -18.34
N LYS A 65 -5.00 0.60 -17.94
CA LYS A 65 -5.27 0.11 -16.58
C LYS A 65 -4.64 1.00 -15.50
N THR A 66 -3.40 1.41 -15.70
CA THR A 66 -2.68 2.27 -14.76
C THR A 66 -3.35 3.63 -14.62
N VAL A 67 -3.78 4.23 -15.72
CA VAL A 67 -4.52 5.52 -15.72
C VAL A 67 -5.86 5.37 -15.01
N LEU A 68 -6.62 4.31 -15.30
CA LEU A 68 -7.91 4.04 -14.65
C LEU A 68 -7.75 3.82 -13.13
N LEU A 69 -6.73 3.09 -12.70
CA LEU A 69 -6.45 2.91 -11.28
C LEU A 69 -6.15 4.24 -10.57
N LYS A 70 -5.33 5.10 -11.17
CA LYS A 70 -5.08 6.45 -10.63
C LYS A 70 -6.36 7.26 -10.48
N GLU A 71 -7.25 7.23 -11.47
CA GLU A 71 -8.54 7.92 -11.42
C GLU A 71 -9.44 7.37 -10.29
N VAL A 72 -9.50 6.04 -10.14
CA VAL A 72 -10.26 5.41 -9.03
C VAL A 72 -9.72 5.89 -7.68
N HIS A 73 -8.40 5.93 -7.50
CA HIS A 73 -7.80 6.41 -6.24
C HIS A 73 -8.08 7.90 -6.00
N HIS A 74 -8.06 8.73 -7.04
CA HIS A 74 -8.45 10.14 -6.93
C HIS A 74 -9.91 10.30 -6.50
N ARG A 75 -10.82 9.48 -7.05
CA ARG A 75 -12.23 9.49 -6.67
C ARG A 75 -12.46 9.01 -5.25
N VAL A 76 -11.79 7.93 -4.83
CA VAL A 76 -11.87 7.44 -3.43
C VAL A 76 -11.43 8.54 -2.46
N LYS A 77 -10.29 9.19 -2.71
CA LYS A 77 -9.82 10.32 -1.90
C LYS A 77 -10.87 11.44 -1.81
N ASN A 78 -11.44 11.86 -2.94
CA ASN A 78 -12.44 12.94 -2.97
C ASN A 78 -13.71 12.55 -2.20
N ASN A 79 -14.15 11.29 -2.32
CA ASN A 79 -15.30 10.78 -1.57
C ASN A 79 -15.03 10.76 -0.06
N LEU A 80 -13.85 10.34 0.37
CA LEU A 80 -13.47 10.37 1.79
C LEU A 80 -13.44 11.80 2.35
N GLN A 81 -12.94 12.79 1.59
CA GLN A 81 -12.97 14.19 1.97
C GLN A 81 -14.40 14.73 2.08
N LEU A 82 -15.28 14.33 1.15
CA LEU A 82 -16.70 14.70 1.20
C LEU A 82 -17.39 14.11 2.43
N ILE A 83 -17.15 12.83 2.73
CA ILE A 83 -17.67 12.15 3.93
C ILE A 83 -17.20 12.86 5.20
N ALA A 84 -15.92 13.19 5.31
CA ALA A 84 -15.38 13.93 6.45
C ALA A 84 -16.05 15.32 6.61
N SER A 85 -16.32 16.00 5.50
CA SER A 85 -17.04 17.28 5.51
C SER A 85 -18.49 17.14 5.99
N ILE A 86 -19.20 16.10 5.52
CA ILE A 86 -20.59 15.81 5.96
C ILE A 86 -20.62 15.51 7.46
N ILE A 87 -19.69 14.65 7.95
CA ILE A 87 -19.60 14.35 9.38
C ILE A 87 -19.34 15.63 10.18
N ASN A 88 -18.45 16.51 9.72
CA ASN A 88 -18.17 17.79 10.38
C ASN A 88 -19.42 18.70 10.46
N MET A 89 -20.25 18.72 9.42
CA MET A 89 -21.53 19.43 9.47
C MET A 89 -22.49 18.83 10.51
N GLN A 90 -22.56 17.50 10.59
CA GLN A 90 -23.42 16.81 11.56
C GLN A 90 -22.98 17.05 13.02
N ILE A 91 -21.66 17.06 13.29
CA ILE A 91 -21.09 17.37 14.60
C ILE A 91 -21.56 18.74 15.13
N ARG A 92 -21.75 19.72 14.24
CA ARG A 92 -22.19 21.07 14.62
C ARG A 92 -23.65 21.13 15.06
N VAL A 93 -24.48 20.20 14.60
CA VAL A 93 -25.93 20.17 14.84
C VAL A 93 -26.28 19.29 16.05
N ILE A 94 -25.39 18.37 16.43
CA ILE A 94 -25.63 17.44 17.54
C ILE A 94 -25.45 18.17 18.87
N GLU A 95 -26.47 18.08 19.73
CA GLU A 95 -26.48 18.68 21.07
C GLU A 95 -25.86 17.79 22.14
N HIS A 96 -25.95 16.45 21.99
CA HIS A 96 -25.42 15.49 22.94
C HIS A 96 -23.90 15.35 22.85
N ASP A 97 -23.18 15.63 23.91
CA ASP A 97 -21.71 15.59 23.94
C ASP A 97 -21.11 14.20 23.66
N ASP A 98 -21.78 13.14 24.11
CA ASP A 98 -21.34 11.76 23.85
C ASP A 98 -21.42 11.42 22.36
N ALA A 99 -22.55 11.75 21.73
CA ALA A 99 -22.72 11.55 20.30
C ALA A 99 -21.72 12.39 19.48
N ARG A 100 -21.45 13.62 19.93
CA ARG A 100 -20.45 14.51 19.33
C ARG A 100 -19.03 13.91 19.41
N ARG A 101 -18.67 13.31 20.56
CA ARG A 101 -17.39 12.64 20.75
C ARG A 101 -17.22 11.43 19.81
N VAL A 102 -18.24 10.60 19.68
CA VAL A 102 -18.24 9.44 18.77
C VAL A 102 -18.07 9.90 17.33
N LEU A 103 -18.82 10.92 16.88
CA LEU A 103 -18.71 11.42 15.51
C LEU A 103 -17.35 12.08 15.21
N ARG A 104 -16.74 12.76 16.18
CA ARG A 104 -15.36 13.27 16.01
C ARG A 104 -14.38 12.12 15.80
N SER A 105 -14.47 11.05 16.58
CA SER A 105 -13.64 9.86 16.40
C SER A 105 -13.80 9.25 15.01
N VAL A 106 -15.03 9.17 14.49
CA VAL A 106 -15.28 8.70 13.11
C VAL A 106 -14.69 9.66 12.07
N GLN A 107 -14.84 10.97 12.27
CA GLN A 107 -14.27 11.99 11.38
C GLN A 107 -12.74 11.88 11.29
N ASP A 108 -12.07 11.75 12.43
CA ASP A 108 -10.61 11.63 12.52
C ASP A 108 -10.12 10.39 11.75
N ARG A 109 -10.84 9.26 11.86
CA ARG A 109 -10.55 8.02 11.12
C ARG A 109 -10.71 8.20 9.61
N VAL A 110 -11.79 8.85 9.17
CA VAL A 110 -12.01 9.12 7.73
C VAL A 110 -10.94 10.08 7.19
N ALA A 111 -10.52 11.08 7.95
CA ALA A 111 -9.45 12.00 7.59
C ALA A 111 -8.09 11.29 7.49
N SER A 112 -7.78 10.41 8.43
CA SER A 112 -6.58 9.55 8.41
C SER A 112 -6.59 8.64 7.18
N LEU A 113 -7.71 7.97 6.89
CA LEU A 113 -7.87 7.14 5.70
C LEU A 113 -7.64 7.92 4.40
N ALA A 114 -8.18 9.14 4.28
CA ALA A 114 -7.97 10.00 3.12
C ALA A 114 -6.49 10.37 2.92
N THR A 115 -5.76 10.54 4.02
CA THR A 115 -4.32 10.86 3.99
C THR A 115 -3.48 9.63 3.62
N ILE A 116 -3.80 8.47 4.17
CA ILE A 116 -3.18 7.18 3.83
C ILE A 116 -3.35 6.91 2.34
N TYR A 117 -4.57 7.01 1.81
CA TYR A 117 -4.84 6.84 0.39
C TYR A 117 -4.01 7.79 -0.49
N ARG A 118 -3.87 9.04 -0.07
CA ARG A 118 -3.03 10.02 -0.78
C ARG A 118 -1.58 9.58 -0.84
N ASN A 119 -1.00 9.20 0.28
CA ASN A 119 0.42 8.84 0.37
C ASN A 119 0.75 7.55 -0.37
N LEU A 120 -0.13 6.54 -0.30
CA LEU A 120 0.05 5.25 -0.97
C LEU A 120 0.01 5.35 -2.49
N TYR A 121 -0.91 6.15 -3.04
CA TYR A 121 -1.17 6.17 -4.48
C TYR A 121 -0.61 7.39 -5.20
N GLN A 122 0.13 8.28 -4.51
CA GLN A 122 0.95 9.33 -5.14
C GLN A 122 2.35 8.84 -5.54
N ALA A 123 2.82 7.71 -5.03
CA ALA A 123 4.10 7.13 -5.41
C ALA A 123 4.04 6.57 -6.85
N GLU A 124 5.10 6.77 -7.62
CA GLU A 124 5.21 6.30 -9.01
C GLU A 124 5.23 4.76 -9.15
N HIS A 125 5.41 4.03 -8.06
CA HIS A 125 5.47 2.56 -8.04
C HIS A 125 4.24 2.02 -7.33
N LEU A 126 3.23 1.64 -8.15
CA LEU A 126 1.97 1.06 -7.67
C LEU A 126 2.08 -0.44 -7.31
N ASP A 127 3.22 -1.08 -7.56
CA ASP A 127 3.34 -2.55 -7.46
C ASP A 127 3.79 -3.04 -6.07
N SER A 128 4.34 -2.15 -5.23
CA SER A 128 4.81 -2.53 -3.90
C SER A 128 4.88 -1.33 -2.95
N VAL A 129 4.61 -1.56 -1.67
CA VAL A 129 4.62 -0.55 -0.61
C VAL A 129 5.63 -0.94 0.46
N GLN A 130 6.48 -0.01 0.86
CA GLN A 130 7.43 -0.18 1.96
C GLN A 130 6.71 0.03 3.29
N ALA A 131 6.44 -1.04 4.04
CA ALA A 131 5.67 -1.01 5.28
C ALA A 131 6.34 -0.17 6.37
N ASP A 132 7.67 -0.27 6.51
CA ASP A 132 8.44 0.50 7.49
C ASP A 132 8.32 2.02 7.29
N ARG A 133 8.34 2.47 6.03
CA ARG A 133 8.14 3.88 5.68
C ARG A 133 6.71 4.32 5.93
N LEU A 134 5.76 3.52 5.50
CA LEU A 134 4.34 3.78 5.67
C LEU A 134 3.97 3.95 7.15
N ILE A 135 4.37 3.00 8.01
CA ILE A 135 4.12 3.06 9.46
C ILE A 135 4.84 4.27 10.08
N ARG A 136 6.07 4.54 9.70
CA ARG A 136 6.83 5.70 10.17
C ARG A 136 6.12 7.02 9.85
N ASP A 137 5.62 7.16 8.63
CA ASP A 137 4.92 8.38 8.20
C ASP A 137 3.62 8.59 8.97
N ILE A 138 2.86 7.51 9.21
CA ILE A 138 1.65 7.53 10.05
C ILE A 138 1.98 7.99 11.47
N ILE A 139 2.97 7.37 12.12
CA ILE A 139 3.38 7.72 13.48
C ILE A 139 3.82 9.18 13.55
N ASN A 140 4.67 9.65 12.63
CA ASN A 140 5.14 11.03 12.58
C ASN A 140 3.99 12.01 12.42
N GLN A 141 3.06 11.73 11.51
CA GLN A 141 1.89 12.58 11.27
C GLN A 141 1.00 12.68 12.51
N MET A 142 0.71 11.56 13.16
CA MET A 142 -0.13 11.50 14.35
C MET A 142 0.55 12.16 15.56
N THR A 143 1.84 11.94 15.73
CA THR A 143 2.63 12.58 16.77
C THR A 143 2.59 14.11 16.64
N ASN A 144 2.84 14.62 15.44
CA ASN A 144 2.81 16.06 15.17
C ASN A 144 1.43 16.69 15.38
N ALA A 145 0.35 15.92 15.17
CA ALA A 145 -1.03 16.39 15.33
C ALA A 145 -1.52 16.33 16.79
N SER A 146 -1.07 15.33 17.57
CA SER A 146 -1.65 14.99 18.88
C SER A 146 -0.73 15.29 20.05
N VAL A 147 0.60 15.34 19.84
CA VAL A 147 1.59 15.52 20.90
C VAL A 147 2.12 16.96 20.83
N GLY A 148 1.61 17.83 21.72
CA GLY A 148 2.09 19.20 21.83
C GLY A 148 3.51 19.28 22.42
N PRO A 149 4.26 20.36 22.15
CA PRO A 149 5.56 20.56 22.77
C PRO A 149 5.39 20.63 24.30
N GLY A 150 6.06 19.71 25.02
CA GLY A 150 6.04 19.66 26.49
C GLY A 150 5.19 18.55 27.12
N THR A 151 4.59 17.66 26.37
CA THR A 151 3.81 16.53 26.92
C THR A 151 4.66 15.47 27.62
N GLY A 152 6.00 15.47 27.46
CA GLY A 152 6.89 14.47 28.05
C GLY A 152 6.70 13.03 27.52
N LEU A 153 5.86 12.82 26.52
CA LEU A 153 5.61 11.50 25.94
C LEU A 153 6.79 11.06 25.06
N ARG A 154 7.40 9.94 25.40
CA ARG A 154 8.47 9.32 24.61
C ARG A 154 7.89 8.32 23.62
N ILE A 155 8.28 8.44 22.34
CA ILE A 155 7.88 7.53 21.27
C ILE A 155 9.12 6.82 20.71
N ASP A 156 9.14 5.49 20.81
CA ASP A 156 10.19 4.63 20.28
C ASP A 156 9.68 3.83 19.07
N THR A 157 10.42 3.80 17.96
CA THR A 157 10.06 3.01 16.78
C THR A 157 11.17 2.05 16.37
N ARG A 158 10.81 0.78 16.11
CA ARG A 158 11.70 -0.27 15.59
C ARG A 158 11.03 -0.94 14.41
N LEU A 159 11.30 -0.45 13.20
CA LEU A 159 10.58 -0.86 11.98
C LEU A 159 11.58 -1.53 11.02
N GLU A 160 11.42 -2.82 10.80
CA GLU A 160 12.19 -3.58 9.82
C GLU A 160 11.67 -3.30 8.40
N PRO A 161 12.55 -3.27 7.38
CA PRO A 161 12.13 -3.10 6.00
C PRO A 161 11.31 -4.30 5.54
N LEU A 162 10.03 -4.08 5.23
CA LEU A 162 9.11 -5.08 4.70
C LEU A 162 8.39 -4.51 3.49
N VAL A 163 8.14 -5.37 2.51
CA VAL A 163 7.42 -5.02 1.28
C VAL A 163 6.03 -5.65 1.32
N LEU A 164 5.02 -4.82 1.07
CA LEU A 164 3.62 -5.21 1.02
C LEU A 164 3.06 -5.07 -0.38
N MET A 165 2.03 -5.84 -0.67
CA MET A 165 1.16 -5.57 -1.79
C MET A 165 0.27 -4.33 -1.49
N PRO A 166 -0.16 -3.58 -2.51
CA PRO A 166 -0.97 -2.36 -2.30
C PRO A 166 -2.30 -2.59 -1.57
N ASP A 167 -2.91 -3.75 -1.74
CA ASP A 167 -4.15 -4.15 -1.07
C ASP A 167 -3.96 -4.44 0.42
N GLN A 168 -2.76 -4.82 0.84
CA GLN A 168 -2.38 -5.00 2.25
C GLN A 168 -2.03 -3.69 2.94
N ALA A 169 -1.57 -2.69 2.20
CA ALA A 169 -1.08 -1.43 2.76
C ALA A 169 -2.19 -0.61 3.45
N VAL A 170 -3.40 -0.59 2.87
CA VAL A 170 -4.54 0.14 3.45
C VAL A 170 -4.99 -0.46 4.78
N PRO A 171 -5.33 -1.76 4.88
CA PRO A 171 -5.73 -2.33 6.16
C PRO A 171 -4.62 -2.27 7.23
N LEU A 172 -3.33 -2.45 6.86
CA LEU A 172 -2.23 -2.27 7.80
C LEU A 172 -2.13 -0.83 8.31
N SER A 173 -2.31 0.16 7.43
CA SER A 173 -2.30 1.57 7.80
C SER A 173 -3.40 1.92 8.80
N LEU A 174 -4.61 1.40 8.57
CA LEU A 174 -5.75 1.63 9.44
C LEU A 174 -5.57 0.94 10.79
N LEU A 175 -5.09 -0.30 10.79
CA LEU A 175 -4.73 -1.05 12.01
C LEU A 175 -3.69 -0.28 12.83
N ALA A 176 -2.60 0.15 12.20
CA ALA A 176 -1.54 0.92 12.86
C ALA A 176 -2.06 2.25 13.41
N THR A 177 -2.92 2.95 12.66
CA THR A 177 -3.54 4.20 13.09
C THR A 177 -4.40 3.99 14.33
N GLU A 178 -5.26 2.96 14.34
CA GLU A 178 -6.10 2.64 15.51
C GLU A 178 -5.29 2.21 16.71
N ALA A 179 -4.34 1.30 16.52
CA ALA A 179 -3.48 0.82 17.60
C ALA A 179 -2.66 1.97 18.22
N PHE A 180 -2.07 2.83 17.39
CA PHE A 180 -1.30 3.98 17.85
C PHE A 180 -2.17 5.06 18.50
N THR A 181 -3.39 5.32 17.98
CA THR A 181 -4.38 6.21 18.61
C THR A 181 -4.75 5.72 20.01
N ASN A 182 -4.99 4.41 20.15
CA ASN A 182 -5.28 3.80 21.44
C ASN A 182 -4.08 3.93 22.38
N ALA A 183 -2.87 3.66 21.90
CA ALA A 183 -1.66 3.81 22.68
C ALA A 183 -1.46 5.25 23.18
N LEU A 184 -1.66 6.27 22.34
CA LEU A 184 -1.60 7.67 22.73
C LEU A 184 -2.66 8.04 23.76
N LYS A 185 -3.90 7.56 23.57
CA LYS A 185 -5.04 7.86 24.46
C LYS A 185 -4.88 7.25 25.83
N TYR A 186 -4.34 6.04 25.91
CA TYR A 186 -4.24 5.27 27.15
C TYR A 186 -2.84 5.30 27.76
N SER A 187 -1.87 5.96 27.12
CA SER A 187 -0.55 6.15 27.68
C SER A 187 -0.62 6.98 28.97
N GLY A 188 0.07 6.52 29.99
CA GLY A 188 0.11 7.17 31.28
C GLY A 188 1.19 6.57 32.16
N VAL A 189 1.38 7.12 33.35
CA VAL A 189 2.32 6.61 34.33
C VAL A 189 1.70 6.60 35.72
N SER A 190 2.02 5.56 36.49
CA SER A 190 1.62 5.48 37.91
C SER A 190 2.58 6.23 38.83
N ASN A 191 3.84 6.43 38.40
CA ASN A 191 4.83 7.22 39.12
C ASN A 191 4.98 8.60 38.46
N PRO A 192 4.77 9.73 39.16
CA PRO A 192 4.91 11.08 38.63
C PRO A 192 6.31 11.44 38.11
N GLU A 193 7.35 10.71 38.53
CA GLU A 193 8.73 10.91 38.07
C GLU A 193 9.05 10.14 36.76
N ALA A 194 8.18 9.24 36.33
CA ALA A 194 8.34 8.47 35.09
C ALA A 194 7.71 9.23 33.91
N GLU A 195 8.34 9.12 32.73
CA GLU A 195 7.78 9.66 31.50
C GLU A 195 6.88 8.62 30.83
N PRO A 196 5.66 9.00 30.38
CA PRO A 196 4.84 8.11 29.58
C PRO A 196 5.53 7.76 28.27
N TRP A 197 5.33 6.55 27.78
CA TRP A 197 5.97 6.10 26.56
C TRP A 197 5.03 5.26 25.69
N VAL A 198 5.29 5.30 24.39
CA VAL A 198 4.69 4.43 23.38
C VAL A 198 5.82 3.82 22.54
N ARG A 199 5.75 2.53 22.28
CA ARG A 199 6.68 1.82 21.41
C ARG A 199 5.93 1.16 20.27
N VAL A 200 6.44 1.30 19.05
CA VAL A 200 5.92 0.62 17.86
C VAL A 200 7.03 -0.20 17.24
N SER A 201 6.80 -1.48 17.04
CA SER A 201 7.72 -2.36 16.35
C SER A 201 7.03 -3.08 15.19
N LEU A 202 7.76 -3.23 14.09
CA LEU A 202 7.37 -4.03 12.92
C LEU A 202 8.53 -4.97 12.61
N ARG A 203 8.29 -6.25 12.59
CA ARG A 203 9.31 -7.27 12.32
C ARG A 203 8.77 -8.37 11.42
N ALA A 204 9.66 -8.99 10.65
CA ALA A 204 9.35 -10.23 9.95
C ALA A 204 9.22 -11.39 10.94
N ASP A 205 8.29 -12.30 10.71
CA ASP A 205 8.07 -13.50 11.51
C ASP A 205 7.95 -14.74 10.62
N GLY A 206 9.02 -15.00 9.87
CA GLY A 206 9.07 -16.07 8.89
C GLY A 206 8.58 -15.66 7.49
N PRO A 207 8.56 -16.60 6.55
CA PRO A 207 8.16 -16.33 5.17
C PRO A 207 6.68 -15.93 5.06
N GLY A 208 6.42 -14.72 4.57
CA GLY A 208 5.07 -14.23 4.35
C GLY A 208 4.33 -13.74 5.60
N HIS A 209 4.98 -13.74 6.75
CA HIS A 209 4.41 -13.28 8.02
C HIS A 209 5.17 -12.09 8.58
N ALA A 210 4.44 -11.19 9.24
CA ALA A 210 4.99 -10.04 9.95
C ALA A 210 4.21 -9.80 11.24
N VAL A 211 4.88 -9.24 12.25
CA VAL A 211 4.26 -8.82 13.50
C VAL A 211 4.38 -7.30 13.61
N LEU A 212 3.24 -6.63 13.77
CA LEU A 212 3.16 -5.25 14.21
C LEU A 212 2.79 -5.25 15.70
N GLU A 213 3.63 -4.67 16.53
CA GLU A 213 3.41 -4.56 17.97
C GLU A 213 3.38 -3.09 18.37
N VAL A 214 2.37 -2.72 19.14
CA VAL A 214 2.21 -1.37 19.69
C VAL A 214 2.02 -1.49 21.19
N GLU A 215 2.98 -0.98 21.94
CA GLU A 215 3.00 -1.01 23.39
C GLU A 215 2.92 0.40 23.96
N ASN A 216 2.29 0.57 25.12
CA ASN A 216 2.31 1.83 25.85
C ASN A 216 2.40 1.63 27.36
N SER A 217 2.95 2.61 28.05
CA SER A 217 2.86 2.68 29.52
C SER A 217 1.42 2.95 29.98
N ILE A 218 1.00 2.33 31.09
CA ILE A 218 -0.33 2.54 31.68
C ILE A 218 -0.20 3.24 33.03
N GLY A 219 -1.03 4.26 33.27
CA GLY A 219 -1.18 4.91 34.57
C GLY A 219 -2.43 4.38 35.32
N ALA A 220 -2.48 4.62 36.60
CA ALA A 220 -3.60 4.21 37.45
C ALA A 220 -4.99 4.75 36.99
N SER A 221 -5.00 5.82 36.19
CA SER A 221 -6.22 6.48 35.69
C SER A 221 -6.59 6.08 34.26
N SER A 222 -5.82 5.23 33.58
CA SER A 222 -5.98 4.95 32.13
C SER A 222 -7.01 3.86 31.83
N LEU A 223 -7.66 3.28 32.83
CA LEU A 223 -8.72 2.27 32.70
C LEU A 223 -10.11 2.87 32.36
N ALA A 224 -10.17 4.06 31.76
CA ALA A 224 -11.45 4.59 31.28
C ALA A 224 -12.01 3.67 30.19
N GLU A 225 -13.24 3.18 30.42
CA GLU A 225 -13.98 2.32 29.49
C GLU A 225 -14.00 2.96 28.08
N GLY A 226 -13.24 2.36 27.17
CA GLY A 226 -13.31 2.69 25.75
C GLY A 226 -14.63 2.18 25.17
N THR A 227 -15.11 2.78 24.10
CA THR A 227 -16.34 2.36 23.40
C THR A 227 -16.24 0.94 22.80
N GLY A 228 -15.11 0.24 22.92
CA GLY A 228 -14.86 -1.07 22.32
C GLY A 228 -14.73 -1.06 20.78
N LEU A 229 -15.09 0.04 20.12
CA LEU A 229 -15.08 0.14 18.66
C LEU A 229 -13.67 0.04 18.08
N GLY A 230 -12.66 0.56 18.78
CA GLY A 230 -11.26 0.50 18.33
C GLY A 230 -10.74 -0.93 18.23
N SER A 231 -10.99 -1.76 19.25
CA SER A 231 -10.60 -3.17 19.25
C SER A 231 -11.29 -3.97 18.15
N GLN A 232 -12.59 -3.74 17.94
CA GLN A 232 -13.33 -4.39 16.84
C GLN A 232 -12.75 -4.02 15.45
N LEU A 233 -12.29 -2.78 15.26
CA LEU A 233 -11.66 -2.35 14.00
C LEU A 233 -10.28 -2.98 13.82
N ILE A 234 -9.48 -3.08 14.88
CA ILE A 234 -8.19 -3.76 14.85
C ILE A 234 -8.37 -5.22 14.43
N GLU A 235 -9.32 -5.95 15.04
CA GLU A 235 -9.66 -7.32 14.67
C GLU A 235 -10.13 -7.44 13.21
N ALA A 236 -10.97 -6.52 12.75
CA ALA A 236 -11.47 -6.52 11.37
C ALA A 236 -10.34 -6.30 10.35
N PHE A 237 -9.40 -5.37 10.62
CA PHE A 237 -8.26 -5.12 9.75
C PHE A 237 -7.22 -6.25 9.82
N ALA A 238 -7.00 -6.86 10.98
CA ALA A 238 -6.15 -8.05 11.10
C ALA A 238 -6.72 -9.20 10.27
N THR A 239 -8.02 -9.47 10.37
CA THR A 239 -8.71 -10.48 9.55
C THR A 239 -8.57 -10.19 8.04
N GLN A 240 -8.67 -8.93 7.62
CA GLN A 240 -8.49 -8.53 6.22
C GLN A 240 -7.05 -8.76 5.73
N LEU A 241 -6.07 -8.75 6.65
CA LEU A 241 -4.67 -9.08 6.39
C LEU A 241 -4.38 -10.59 6.52
N GLU A 242 -5.42 -11.43 6.71
CA GLU A 242 -5.30 -12.86 6.99
C GLU A 242 -4.48 -13.14 8.27
N GLY A 243 -4.51 -12.19 9.23
CA GLY A 243 -3.80 -12.24 10.50
C GLY A 243 -4.75 -12.27 11.70
N GLU A 244 -4.16 -12.28 12.87
CA GLU A 244 -4.85 -12.25 14.17
C GLU A 244 -4.39 -11.03 14.97
N ALA A 245 -5.25 -10.54 15.87
CA ALA A 245 -4.94 -9.46 16.78
C ALA A 245 -5.03 -9.98 18.21
N GLU A 246 -3.96 -9.81 18.97
CA GLU A 246 -3.91 -10.13 20.40
C GLU A 246 -3.76 -8.86 21.21
N GLN A 247 -4.34 -8.82 22.40
CA GLN A 247 -4.28 -7.69 23.30
C GLN A 247 -3.95 -8.18 24.70
N GLU A 248 -2.85 -7.71 25.24
CA GLU A 248 -2.37 -8.09 26.57
C GLU A 248 -2.22 -6.86 27.46
N THR A 249 -2.53 -7.02 28.74
CA THR A 249 -2.31 -6.00 29.76
C THR A 249 -1.54 -6.62 30.92
N GLY A 250 -0.36 -6.09 31.24
CA GLY A 250 0.45 -6.59 32.35
C GLY A 250 1.64 -5.67 32.67
N ASP A 251 2.22 -5.80 33.85
CA ASP A 251 3.45 -5.12 34.31
C ASP A 251 3.49 -3.60 34.04
N GLY A 252 2.34 -2.90 34.11
CA GLY A 252 2.28 -1.44 33.84
C GLY A 252 2.40 -1.06 32.35
N ARG A 253 2.15 -2.01 31.44
CA ARG A 253 2.08 -1.83 29.99
C ARG A 253 0.82 -2.44 29.38
N PHE A 254 0.47 -1.91 28.25
CA PHE A 254 -0.62 -2.35 27.38
C PHE A 254 -0.13 -2.32 25.95
#